data_a2545bce487f826271a7891cdc2306b4
#
_entry.id   a2545bce487f826271a7891cdc2306b4
#
_cell.length_a   1.000
_cell.length_b   1.000
_cell.length_c   1.000
_cell.angle_alpha   90.00
_cell.angle_beta   90.00
_cell.angle_gamma   90.00
#
_symmetry.space_group_name_H-M   'P 1'
#
loop_
_entity.id
_entity.type
_entity.pdbx_description
1 polymer ?
#
loop_
_entity_poly.entity_id
_entity_poly.type
_entity_poly.pdbx_seq_one_letter_code
_entity_poly.pdbx_strand_id
1 'polypeptide(L)'
;MLALITMKMLLRAKCFQHLVIPGSVRALHKDYRIATPQNFSSYESMKQDFKLEIPEYFNFAKDVLDQWTNVEKAGKKSSNPALWWINENGEEVRWSFEELGSLSRKFANILTEACALQRGDRVIVILPRIPEWWLAHVACLRTGTVLIPGTTQLTQKDILYRIQSSKAKCIITNDVLAPAVDAVAPKCENLHSKLIVSQNSREGWGNLQEMMKHVSDNHTCVKTKHDEMMAIFFTSGTSGSPKMTGHTHSSFGLGLSVNGRFWLDLTPSDVMWNTSDTGWAKSAWSSVFSPWSQGACVFAHYLPHFEPTSILQTLSKFPITVFCTAPTAYRMLVHNDMTSYKFKNLKHCVSAGEPINPEVIEQWRNKTGLDIYEGYGQTETILDAHGNVLPPGQEGDIGIRVLPNRPFGLFTHYIDNPSKTASTLRGNFYITGDRGYVDKDGYFWFVARADDIILSSGYRIGPFEVESALIEHPSVAESAVVSSPDPIRGEVVKAFIVLNPDYKLHDQEQLKKEIQEHVKKTTAPYKYPRKVGILIMICAQSLRKFQLFIFSFLMKCSLQTCYIKCSKLN
;
A
#
# COMPACT_ATOMS: atom_id res chain seq x y z
N MET A 1 -11.69 -22.59 -20.02
CA MET A 1 -11.15 -22.14 -18.71
C MET A 1 -11.72 -20.79 -18.26
N LEU A 2 -11.83 -19.79 -19.14
CA LEU A 2 -12.52 -18.51 -18.82
C LEU A 2 -13.99 -18.67 -18.39
N ALA A 3 -14.74 -19.58 -19.03
CA ALA A 3 -16.16 -19.83 -18.68
C ALA A 3 -16.37 -20.37 -17.26
N LEU A 4 -15.39 -21.05 -16.66
CA LEU A 4 -15.47 -21.54 -15.29
C LEU A 4 -15.21 -20.43 -14.24
N ILE A 5 -14.40 -19.42 -14.58
CA ILE A 5 -14.10 -18.28 -13.70
C ILE A 5 -15.33 -17.37 -13.60
N THR A 6 -15.99 -17.14 -14.74
CA THR A 6 -17.24 -16.35 -14.79
C THR A 6 -18.39 -17.07 -14.06
N MET A 7 -18.46 -18.39 -14.13
CA MET A 7 -19.49 -19.19 -13.45
C MET A 7 -19.28 -19.26 -11.93
N LYS A 8 -18.03 -19.25 -11.43
CA LYS A 8 -17.76 -19.19 -9.97
C LYS A 8 -18.05 -17.79 -9.38
N MET A 9 -17.87 -16.71 -10.12
CA MET A 9 -18.34 -15.38 -9.72
C MET A 9 -19.87 -15.31 -9.66
N LEU A 10 -20.57 -15.91 -10.61
CA LEU A 10 -22.04 -15.97 -10.63
C LEU A 10 -22.63 -16.84 -9.51
N LEU A 11 -21.97 -17.93 -9.11
CA LEU A 11 -22.41 -18.77 -8.00
C LEU A 11 -22.21 -18.10 -6.62
N ARG A 12 -21.17 -17.28 -6.45
CA ARG A 12 -21.00 -16.49 -5.23
C ARG A 12 -22.03 -15.35 -5.11
N ALA A 13 -22.42 -14.74 -6.22
CA ALA A 13 -23.49 -13.74 -6.22
C ALA A 13 -24.85 -14.31 -5.74
N LYS A 14 -25.15 -15.59 -5.99
CA LYS A 14 -26.40 -16.23 -5.54
C LYS A 14 -26.43 -16.55 -4.03
N CYS A 15 -25.28 -16.80 -3.39
CA CYS A 15 -25.25 -17.00 -1.93
C CYS A 15 -25.44 -15.69 -1.13
N PHE A 16 -25.23 -14.52 -1.76
CA PHE A 16 -25.39 -13.22 -1.09
C PHE A 16 -26.84 -12.67 -1.09
N GLN A 17 -27.76 -13.31 -1.80
CA GLN A 17 -29.15 -12.86 -1.82
C GLN A 17 -29.92 -13.00 -0.49
N HIS A 18 -29.36 -13.72 0.51
CA HIS A 18 -30.04 -13.96 1.79
C HIS A 18 -29.46 -13.24 3.01
N LEU A 19 -28.43 -12.39 2.84
CA LEU A 19 -27.90 -11.56 3.93
C LEU A 19 -28.04 -10.06 3.58
N VAL A 20 -29.15 -9.66 3.02
CA VAL A 20 -29.56 -8.27 3.01
C VAL A 20 -30.09 -7.99 4.42
N ILE A 21 -29.29 -7.37 5.28
CA ILE A 21 -29.75 -6.75 6.51
C ILE A 21 -30.64 -5.58 6.07
N PRO A 22 -31.98 -5.69 6.13
CA PRO A 22 -32.85 -4.63 5.63
C PRO A 22 -32.73 -3.42 6.57
N GLY A 23 -32.40 -2.29 6.05
CA GLY A 23 -32.59 -1.00 6.68
C GLY A 23 -31.37 -0.28 7.26
N SER A 24 -30.39 -0.97 7.88
CA SER A 24 -29.31 -0.29 8.61
C SER A 24 -28.13 0.13 7.73
N VAL A 25 -27.74 -0.70 6.76
CA VAL A 25 -26.71 -0.34 5.77
C VAL A 25 -27.22 0.76 4.83
N ARG A 26 -28.53 0.75 4.53
CA ARG A 26 -29.15 1.83 3.76
C ARG A 26 -29.11 3.21 4.45
N ALA A 27 -29.14 3.26 5.78
CA ALA A 27 -29.08 4.54 6.50
C ALA A 27 -27.67 5.14 6.44
N LEU A 28 -26.61 4.33 6.64
CA LEU A 28 -25.22 4.76 6.47
C LEU A 28 -24.93 5.24 5.04
N HIS A 29 -25.44 4.51 4.03
CA HIS A 29 -25.28 4.91 2.64
C HIS A 29 -26.13 6.12 2.22
N LYS A 30 -27.24 6.40 2.89
CA LYS A 30 -28.05 7.60 2.61
C LYS A 30 -27.31 8.89 2.93
N ASP A 31 -26.52 8.91 3.99
CA ASP A 31 -25.77 10.11 4.39
C ASP A 31 -24.55 10.37 3.51
N TYR A 32 -23.95 9.31 2.93
CA TYR A 32 -22.83 9.41 1.96
C TYR A 32 -23.29 9.41 0.51
N ARG A 33 -24.60 9.21 0.26
CA ARG A 33 -25.18 9.11 -1.08
C ARG A 33 -24.39 8.17 -2.02
N ILE A 34 -23.77 7.13 -1.47
CA ILE A 34 -23.18 6.03 -2.24
C ILE A 34 -24.33 5.12 -2.62
N ALA A 35 -24.83 5.26 -3.86
CA ALA A 35 -25.72 4.27 -4.43
C ALA A 35 -24.89 3.03 -4.78
N THR A 36 -24.95 2.00 -3.94
CA THR A 36 -24.42 0.69 -4.31
C THR A 36 -25.37 0.04 -5.32
N PRO A 37 -24.86 -0.46 -6.47
CA PRO A 37 -25.70 -1.23 -7.40
C PRO A 37 -26.34 -2.39 -6.65
N GLN A 38 -27.62 -2.62 -6.90
CA GLN A 38 -28.36 -3.72 -6.28
C GLN A 38 -28.00 -5.08 -6.92
N ASN A 39 -27.44 -5.04 -8.11
CA ASN A 39 -27.09 -6.22 -8.90
C ASN A 39 -25.59 -6.25 -9.22
N PHE A 40 -24.86 -7.18 -8.61
CA PHE A 40 -23.46 -7.44 -8.86
C PHE A 40 -23.22 -8.49 -9.96
N SER A 41 -24.25 -8.91 -10.68
CA SER A 41 -24.15 -9.93 -11.71
C SER A 41 -23.66 -9.40 -13.06
N SER A 42 -23.68 -8.08 -13.28
CA SER A 42 -23.28 -7.44 -14.52
C SER A 42 -22.37 -6.25 -14.24
N TYR A 43 -21.17 -6.27 -14.78
CA TYR A 43 -20.23 -5.14 -14.71
C TYR A 43 -20.79 -3.85 -15.31
N GLU A 44 -21.47 -3.96 -16.46
CA GLU A 44 -22.07 -2.81 -17.12
C GLU A 44 -23.20 -2.18 -16.30
N SER A 45 -24.06 -3.01 -15.68
CA SER A 45 -25.09 -2.52 -14.75
C SER A 45 -24.44 -1.82 -13.54
N MET A 46 -23.40 -2.42 -12.95
CA MET A 46 -22.68 -1.81 -11.83
C MET A 46 -22.08 -0.46 -12.20
N LYS A 47 -21.49 -0.36 -13.39
CA LYS A 47 -20.89 0.87 -13.91
C LYS A 47 -21.92 1.97 -14.18
N GLN A 48 -23.09 1.61 -14.73
CA GLN A 48 -24.18 2.54 -15.02
C GLN A 48 -24.89 3.02 -13.75
N ASP A 49 -25.08 2.11 -12.79
CA ASP A 49 -25.83 2.38 -11.55
C ASP A 49 -24.94 3.01 -10.47
N PHE A 50 -23.61 2.95 -10.62
CA PHE A 50 -22.68 3.52 -9.65
C PHE A 50 -22.73 5.05 -9.69
N LYS A 51 -23.12 5.64 -8.56
CA LYS A 51 -23.09 7.08 -8.34
C LYS A 51 -22.45 7.36 -7.00
N LEU A 52 -21.39 8.15 -7.00
CA LEU A 52 -20.78 8.69 -5.81
C LEU A 52 -21.10 10.18 -5.73
N GLU A 53 -21.93 10.55 -4.78
CA GLU A 53 -22.18 11.96 -4.49
C GLU A 53 -21.19 12.44 -3.44
N ILE A 54 -20.50 13.55 -3.74
CA ILE A 54 -19.53 14.16 -2.83
C ILE A 54 -20.25 15.29 -2.10
N PRO A 55 -20.45 15.18 -0.77
CA PRO A 55 -21.05 16.25 0.01
C PRO A 55 -20.09 17.45 0.13
N GLU A 56 -20.62 18.66 0.32
CA GLU A 56 -19.82 19.87 0.54
C GLU A 56 -18.89 19.75 1.76
N TYR A 57 -19.37 19.10 2.82
CA TYR A 57 -18.64 18.83 4.04
C TYR A 57 -18.58 17.34 4.29
N PHE A 58 -17.38 16.85 4.60
CA PHE A 58 -17.16 15.45 4.92
C PHE A 58 -15.96 15.30 5.86
N ASN A 59 -16.15 14.54 6.94
CA ASN A 59 -15.10 14.15 7.87
C ASN A 59 -15.23 12.67 8.21
N PHE A 60 -14.25 11.86 7.83
CA PHE A 60 -14.32 10.41 7.99
C PHE A 60 -14.54 9.97 9.45
N ALA A 61 -13.97 10.68 10.43
CA ALA A 61 -14.17 10.33 11.84
C ALA A 61 -15.63 10.52 12.27
N LYS A 62 -16.24 11.67 11.91
CA LYS A 62 -17.62 11.99 12.28
C LYS A 62 -18.62 11.21 11.43
N ASP A 63 -18.42 11.24 10.12
CA ASP A 63 -19.45 10.81 9.17
C ASP A 63 -19.36 9.29 8.91
N VAL A 64 -18.24 8.62 9.24
CA VAL A 64 -18.08 7.16 9.11
C VAL A 64 -17.96 6.50 10.47
N LEU A 65 -16.91 6.81 11.23
CA LEU A 65 -16.60 6.08 12.47
C LEU A 65 -17.67 6.29 13.55
N ASP A 66 -18.11 7.55 13.76
CA ASP A 66 -19.16 7.84 14.75
C ASP A 66 -20.52 7.26 14.30
N GLN A 67 -20.78 7.08 13.00
CA GLN A 67 -21.97 6.38 12.53
C GLN A 67 -21.88 4.88 12.82
N TRP A 68 -20.73 4.24 12.65
CA TRP A 68 -20.54 2.84 13.07
C TRP A 68 -20.71 2.67 14.58
N THR A 69 -20.26 3.63 15.38
CA THR A 69 -20.56 3.68 16.83
C THR A 69 -22.07 3.66 17.09
N ASN A 70 -22.87 4.44 16.34
CA ASN A 70 -24.31 4.45 16.51
C ASN A 70 -24.96 3.11 16.12
N VAL A 71 -24.46 2.47 15.05
CA VAL A 71 -24.92 1.14 14.61
C VAL A 71 -24.58 0.07 15.66
N GLU A 72 -23.39 0.15 16.24
CA GLU A 72 -22.91 -0.72 17.31
C GLU A 72 -23.78 -0.58 18.58
N LYS A 73 -24.02 0.65 19.05
CA LYS A 73 -24.91 0.95 20.19
C LYS A 73 -26.34 0.48 19.96
N ALA A 74 -26.81 0.50 18.73
CA ALA A 74 -28.13 -0.01 18.38
C ALA A 74 -28.20 -1.55 18.30
N GLY A 75 -27.09 -2.27 18.59
CA GLY A 75 -27.02 -3.74 18.50
C GLY A 75 -27.15 -4.28 17.07
N LYS A 76 -26.89 -3.46 16.07
CA LYS A 76 -27.07 -3.80 14.64
C LYS A 76 -25.76 -4.18 13.93
N LYS A 77 -24.64 -4.13 14.62
CA LYS A 77 -23.32 -4.53 14.10
C LYS A 77 -22.97 -5.93 14.60
N SER A 78 -22.18 -6.68 13.80
CA SER A 78 -21.53 -7.92 14.24
C SER A 78 -20.62 -7.67 15.45
N SER A 79 -20.32 -8.71 16.23
CA SER A 79 -19.47 -8.63 17.42
C SER A 79 -17.99 -8.33 17.16
N ASN A 80 -17.58 -8.19 15.89
CA ASN A 80 -16.20 -7.87 15.55
C ASN A 80 -15.83 -6.45 16.01
N PRO A 81 -14.66 -6.25 16.65
CA PRO A 81 -14.20 -4.91 17.04
C PRO A 81 -13.86 -4.05 15.81
N ALA A 82 -13.69 -2.75 16.00
CA ALA A 82 -13.15 -1.86 14.97
C ALA A 82 -11.67 -2.12 14.71
N LEU A 83 -10.90 -2.35 15.79
CA LEU A 83 -9.49 -2.71 15.77
C LEU A 83 -9.24 -3.94 16.63
N TRP A 84 -8.51 -4.91 16.07
CA TRP A 84 -8.01 -6.07 16.77
C TRP A 84 -6.49 -6.18 16.55
N TRP A 85 -5.73 -5.77 17.55
CA TRP A 85 -4.27 -5.78 17.50
C TRP A 85 -3.67 -6.82 18.41
N ILE A 86 -2.58 -7.45 17.97
CA ILE A 86 -1.79 -8.40 18.75
C ILE A 86 -0.29 -8.17 18.54
N ASN A 87 0.54 -8.67 19.46
CA ASN A 87 1.99 -8.74 19.31
C ASN A 87 2.54 -10.14 19.58
N GLU A 88 3.85 -10.30 19.44
CA GLU A 88 4.55 -11.57 19.66
C GLU A 88 4.53 -12.01 21.14
N ASN A 89 4.39 -11.08 22.08
CA ASN A 89 4.34 -11.37 23.52
C ASN A 89 2.96 -11.85 23.98
N GLY A 90 2.00 -11.94 23.07
CA GLY A 90 0.62 -12.33 23.38
C GLY A 90 -0.23 -11.21 23.95
N GLU A 91 0.26 -9.97 23.93
CA GLU A 91 -0.58 -8.82 24.24
C GLU A 91 -1.62 -8.62 23.16
N GLU A 92 -2.82 -8.26 23.56
CA GLU A 92 -3.96 -8.10 22.67
C GLU A 92 -4.75 -6.85 23.02
N VAL A 93 -5.12 -6.07 21.99
CA VAL A 93 -6.00 -4.91 22.08
C VAL A 93 -7.18 -5.12 21.15
N ARG A 94 -8.38 -4.98 21.70
CA ARG A 94 -9.62 -4.99 20.92
C ARG A 94 -10.43 -3.75 21.27
N TRP A 95 -10.61 -2.88 20.28
CA TRP A 95 -11.44 -1.68 20.44
C TRP A 95 -12.70 -1.79 19.59
N SER A 96 -13.84 -1.58 20.21
CA SER A 96 -15.10 -1.30 19.52
C SER A 96 -15.01 0.05 18.77
N PHE A 97 -15.98 0.36 17.91
CA PHE A 97 -16.05 1.70 17.31
C PHE A 97 -16.31 2.78 18.37
N GLU A 98 -17.03 2.46 19.44
CA GLU A 98 -17.23 3.37 20.57
C GLU A 98 -15.93 3.68 21.29
N GLU A 99 -15.14 2.66 21.65
CA GLU A 99 -13.85 2.82 22.32
C GLU A 99 -12.84 3.57 21.42
N LEU A 100 -12.74 3.20 20.14
CA LEU A 100 -11.93 3.92 19.16
C LEU A 100 -12.35 5.39 19.06
N GLY A 101 -13.66 5.65 19.07
CA GLY A 101 -14.23 6.98 19.09
C GLY A 101 -13.81 7.77 20.33
N SER A 102 -13.99 7.21 21.54
CA SER A 102 -13.61 7.85 22.81
C SER A 102 -12.11 8.13 22.87
N LEU A 103 -11.26 7.12 22.62
CA LEU A 103 -9.81 7.27 22.63
C LEU A 103 -9.31 8.29 21.61
N SER A 104 -9.88 8.31 20.41
CA SER A 104 -9.50 9.28 19.39
C SER A 104 -9.93 10.71 19.71
N ARG A 105 -11.03 10.92 20.46
CA ARG A 105 -11.41 12.24 20.97
C ARG A 105 -10.45 12.73 22.06
N LYS A 106 -10.03 11.84 22.96
CA LYS A 106 -8.96 12.17 23.93
C LYS A 106 -7.69 12.63 23.22
N PHE A 107 -7.24 11.87 22.23
CA PHE A 107 -6.05 12.23 21.48
C PHE A 107 -6.23 13.53 20.68
N ALA A 108 -7.42 13.78 20.13
CA ALA A 108 -7.73 15.05 19.47
C ALA A 108 -7.59 16.26 20.44
N ASN A 109 -8.05 16.12 21.69
CA ASN A 109 -7.85 17.16 22.71
C ASN A 109 -6.36 17.38 23.04
N ILE A 110 -5.55 16.33 23.10
CA ILE A 110 -4.09 16.48 23.25
C ILE A 110 -3.51 17.29 22.09
N LEU A 111 -3.89 17.00 20.84
CA LEU A 111 -3.40 17.74 19.69
C LEU A 111 -3.81 19.22 19.71
N THR A 112 -5.04 19.52 20.12
CA THR A 112 -5.55 20.91 20.12
C THR A 112 -5.16 21.70 21.36
N GLU A 113 -5.19 21.11 22.54
CA GLU A 113 -4.97 21.81 23.82
C GLU A 113 -3.49 21.80 24.22
N ALA A 114 -2.86 20.60 24.27
CA ALA A 114 -1.48 20.49 24.72
C ALA A 114 -0.46 20.83 23.62
N CYS A 115 -0.74 20.45 22.36
CA CYS A 115 0.13 20.77 21.22
C CYS A 115 -0.26 22.08 20.51
N ALA A 116 -1.38 22.73 20.90
CA ALA A 116 -1.91 23.95 20.32
C ALA A 116 -2.07 23.93 18.79
N LEU A 117 -2.34 22.75 18.23
CA LEU A 117 -2.47 22.57 16.77
C LEU A 117 -3.82 23.12 16.28
N GLN A 118 -3.77 23.71 15.11
CA GLN A 118 -4.91 24.29 14.41
C GLN A 118 -5.28 23.43 13.19
N ARG A 119 -6.51 23.57 12.70
CA ARG A 119 -6.95 23.00 11.42
C ARG A 119 -5.97 23.34 10.29
N GLY A 120 -5.56 22.35 9.53
CA GLY A 120 -4.57 22.47 8.45
C GLY A 120 -3.11 22.36 8.90
N ASP A 121 -2.82 22.36 10.20
CA ASP A 121 -1.47 22.11 10.69
C ASP A 121 -1.02 20.68 10.38
N ARG A 122 0.26 20.52 10.08
CA ARG A 122 0.81 19.26 9.61
C ARG A 122 1.44 18.48 10.77
N VAL A 123 1.09 17.20 10.86
CA VAL A 123 1.54 16.27 11.91
C VAL A 123 2.26 15.10 11.27
N ILE A 124 3.53 14.92 11.57
CA ILE A 124 4.29 13.72 11.14
C ILE A 124 4.08 12.60 12.15
N VAL A 125 3.72 11.41 11.66
CA VAL A 125 3.51 10.22 12.49
C VAL A 125 4.45 9.11 12.00
N ILE A 126 5.43 8.76 12.85
CA ILE A 126 6.40 7.70 12.58
C ILE A 126 6.30 6.69 13.72
N LEU A 127 5.33 5.82 13.61
CA LEU A 127 5.08 4.76 14.58
C LEU A 127 5.09 3.39 13.91
N PRO A 128 5.59 2.36 14.59
CA PRO A 128 5.41 0.99 14.11
C PRO A 128 3.94 0.62 14.13
N ARG A 129 3.62 -0.64 13.85
CA ARG A 129 2.25 -1.13 13.78
C ARG A 129 1.69 -1.38 15.19
N ILE A 130 1.49 -0.27 15.95
CA ILE A 130 0.93 -0.23 17.31
C ILE A 130 -0.41 0.52 17.33
N PRO A 131 -1.30 0.28 18.32
CA PRO A 131 -2.65 0.87 18.36
C PRO A 131 -2.68 2.39 18.23
N GLU A 132 -1.70 3.07 18.77
CA GLU A 132 -1.59 4.54 18.76
C GLU A 132 -1.43 5.11 17.34
N TRP A 133 -0.94 4.30 16.38
CA TRP A 133 -0.87 4.73 14.98
C TRP A 133 -2.27 4.95 14.39
N TRP A 134 -3.24 4.08 14.69
CA TRP A 134 -4.63 4.24 14.28
C TRP A 134 -5.30 5.40 15.00
N LEU A 135 -5.04 5.56 16.30
CA LEU A 135 -5.56 6.69 17.06
C LEU A 135 -5.07 8.03 16.49
N ALA A 136 -3.78 8.14 16.14
CA ALA A 136 -3.21 9.34 15.53
C ALA A 136 -3.93 9.70 14.21
N HIS A 137 -4.24 8.71 13.36
CA HIS A 137 -5.01 8.94 12.14
C HIS A 137 -6.38 9.54 12.43
N VAL A 138 -7.13 8.93 13.36
CA VAL A 138 -8.48 9.39 13.68
C VAL A 138 -8.46 10.73 14.42
N ALA A 139 -7.48 10.97 15.29
CA ALA A 139 -7.33 12.26 15.98
C ALA A 139 -7.03 13.40 15.00
N CYS A 140 -6.15 13.19 14.02
CA CYS A 140 -5.90 14.19 12.97
C CYS A 140 -7.17 14.49 12.15
N LEU A 141 -7.99 13.47 11.84
CA LEU A 141 -9.28 13.67 11.18
C LEU A 141 -10.22 14.53 12.03
N ARG A 142 -10.32 14.26 13.34
CA ARG A 142 -11.20 15.01 14.26
C ARG A 142 -10.81 16.46 14.40
N THR A 143 -9.51 16.77 14.38
CA THR A 143 -8.97 18.13 14.52
C THR A 143 -8.87 18.87 13.19
N GLY A 144 -8.99 18.18 12.06
CA GLY A 144 -8.72 18.74 10.73
C GLY A 144 -7.25 19.06 10.50
N THR A 145 -6.33 18.47 11.28
CA THR A 145 -4.89 18.54 11.02
C THR A 145 -4.50 17.57 9.90
N VAL A 146 -3.41 17.86 9.20
CA VAL A 146 -2.96 17.12 8.04
C VAL A 146 -1.94 16.06 8.46
N LEU A 147 -2.31 14.81 8.35
CA LEU A 147 -1.45 13.68 8.70
C LEU A 147 -0.35 13.44 7.66
N ILE A 148 0.87 13.18 8.13
CA ILE A 148 2.02 12.79 7.30
C ILE A 148 2.63 11.50 7.87
N PRO A 149 2.27 10.33 7.37
CA PRO A 149 2.84 9.09 7.87
C PRO A 149 4.27 8.88 7.35
N GLY A 150 5.10 8.28 8.19
CA GLY A 150 6.47 7.89 7.87
C GLY A 150 6.78 6.47 8.33
N THR A 151 7.65 5.78 7.59
CA THR A 151 8.17 4.48 7.99
C THR A 151 9.17 4.62 9.14
N THR A 152 9.20 3.62 10.02
CA THR A 152 10.15 3.56 11.14
C THR A 152 11.61 3.37 10.69
N GLN A 153 11.85 3.18 9.40
CA GLN A 153 13.19 3.03 8.82
C GLN A 153 13.83 4.36 8.40
N LEU A 154 13.16 5.50 8.66
CA LEU A 154 13.70 6.82 8.29
C LEU A 154 14.96 7.14 9.08
N THR A 155 15.98 7.63 8.36
CA THR A 155 17.21 8.15 8.96
C THR A 155 17.02 9.57 9.47
N GLN A 156 17.97 10.08 10.27
CA GLN A 156 17.97 11.50 10.70
C GLN A 156 17.84 12.47 9.51
N LYS A 157 18.53 12.19 8.40
CA LYS A 157 18.47 13.01 7.18
C LYS A 157 17.07 13.00 6.58
N ASP A 158 16.42 11.85 6.55
CA ASP A 158 15.06 11.72 6.00
C ASP A 158 14.04 12.43 6.89
N ILE A 159 14.19 12.33 8.21
CA ILE A 159 13.32 13.01 9.19
C ILE A 159 13.48 14.53 9.06
N LEU A 160 14.72 15.04 9.03
CA LEU A 160 15.00 16.45 8.81
C LEU A 160 14.33 16.97 7.55
N TYR A 161 14.55 16.28 6.42
CA TYR A 161 13.97 16.66 5.15
C TYR A 161 12.44 16.73 5.20
N ARG A 162 11.80 15.72 5.82
CA ARG A 162 10.33 15.66 5.91
C ARG A 162 9.76 16.77 6.79
N ILE A 163 10.37 17.06 7.94
CA ILE A 163 9.92 18.15 8.82
C ILE A 163 10.06 19.50 8.11
N GLN A 164 11.21 19.77 7.50
CA GLN A 164 11.48 21.06 6.84
C GLN A 164 10.59 21.25 5.60
N SER A 165 10.54 20.26 4.69
CA SER A 165 9.76 20.37 3.46
C SER A 165 8.26 20.42 3.71
N SER A 166 7.77 19.68 4.70
CA SER A 166 6.35 19.71 5.06
C SER A 166 5.98 20.86 6.00
N LYS A 167 6.94 21.55 6.61
CA LYS A 167 6.70 22.56 7.65
C LYS A 167 5.81 22.02 8.77
N ALA A 168 6.04 20.75 9.17
CA ALA A 168 5.27 20.11 10.20
C ALA A 168 5.47 20.78 11.55
N LYS A 169 4.38 20.98 12.28
CA LYS A 169 4.38 21.59 13.61
C LYS A 169 4.49 20.57 14.74
N CYS A 170 4.09 19.33 14.48
CA CYS A 170 4.13 18.26 15.46
C CYS A 170 4.72 17.00 14.85
N ILE A 171 5.44 16.24 15.67
CA ILE A 171 5.90 14.89 15.35
C ILE A 171 5.50 13.92 16.46
N ILE A 172 5.01 12.75 16.07
CA ILE A 172 4.60 11.66 16.96
C ILE A 172 5.46 10.45 16.63
N THR A 173 6.18 9.91 17.61
CA THR A 173 7.03 8.74 17.43
C THR A 173 7.17 7.90 18.70
N ASN A 174 8.09 6.95 18.73
CA ASN A 174 8.40 6.08 19.85
C ASN A 174 9.86 6.26 20.34
N ASP A 175 10.24 5.52 21.37
CA ASP A 175 11.59 5.60 21.98
C ASP A 175 12.73 5.32 20.98
N VAL A 176 12.49 4.46 20.00
CA VAL A 176 13.52 4.06 19.03
C VAL A 176 13.95 5.23 18.15
N LEU A 177 12.99 6.06 17.72
CA LEU A 177 13.25 7.15 16.78
C LEU A 177 13.36 8.53 17.45
N ALA A 178 12.94 8.67 18.70
CA ALA A 178 13.02 9.94 19.42
C ALA A 178 14.44 10.54 19.42
N PRO A 179 15.54 9.79 19.61
CA PRO A 179 16.89 10.34 19.51
C PRO A 179 17.23 10.94 18.14
N ALA A 180 16.74 10.31 17.06
CA ALA A 180 16.94 10.81 15.70
C ALA A 180 16.18 12.13 15.45
N VAL A 181 14.99 12.27 16.04
CA VAL A 181 14.21 13.52 16.01
C VAL A 181 14.92 14.62 16.81
N ASP A 182 15.38 14.33 18.03
CA ASP A 182 16.05 15.32 18.86
C ASP A 182 17.33 15.87 18.20
N ALA A 183 18.08 15.03 17.51
CA ALA A 183 19.29 15.45 16.78
C ALA A 183 18.99 16.46 15.64
N VAL A 184 17.77 16.48 15.10
CA VAL A 184 17.39 17.36 13.98
C VAL A 184 16.44 18.48 14.37
N ALA A 185 15.70 18.34 15.48
CA ALA A 185 14.69 19.30 15.94
C ALA A 185 15.22 20.75 16.03
N PRO A 186 16.46 21.02 16.50
CA PRO A 186 16.99 22.38 16.56
C PRO A 186 17.10 23.08 15.19
N LYS A 187 17.07 22.31 14.08
CA LYS A 187 17.11 22.81 12.69
C LYS A 187 15.73 22.96 12.06
N CYS A 188 14.67 22.76 12.83
CA CYS A 188 13.29 22.68 12.36
C CYS A 188 12.43 23.77 13.01
N GLU A 189 12.48 24.98 12.48
CA GLU A 189 11.81 26.18 13.04
C GLU A 189 10.31 26.01 13.25
N ASN A 190 9.64 25.21 12.42
CA ASN A 190 8.18 25.01 12.51
C ASN A 190 7.78 23.92 13.51
N LEU A 191 8.72 23.11 14.00
CA LEU A 191 8.42 22.01 14.90
C LEU A 191 8.29 22.52 16.35
N HIS A 192 7.05 22.61 16.84
CA HIS A 192 6.76 23.14 18.18
C HIS A 192 6.42 22.04 19.18
N SER A 193 5.90 20.91 18.72
CA SER A 193 5.43 19.83 19.60
C SER A 193 6.02 18.48 19.22
N LYS A 194 6.42 17.73 20.23
CA LYS A 194 6.92 16.37 20.11
C LYS A 194 6.14 15.46 21.05
N LEU A 195 5.46 14.44 20.52
CA LEU A 195 4.75 13.43 21.30
C LEU A 195 5.45 12.09 21.18
N ILE A 196 5.61 11.41 22.31
CA ILE A 196 6.22 10.09 22.36
C ILE A 196 5.23 9.04 22.87
N VAL A 197 5.20 7.90 22.20
CA VAL A 197 4.54 6.68 22.71
C VAL A 197 5.61 5.86 23.43
N SER A 198 5.58 5.91 24.76
CA SER A 198 6.62 5.32 25.61
C SER A 198 6.09 5.06 27.02
N GLN A 199 6.64 4.05 27.68
CA GLN A 199 6.43 3.81 29.12
C GLN A 199 7.23 4.80 29.98
N ASN A 200 8.23 5.48 29.40
CA ASN A 200 9.13 6.39 30.09
C ASN A 200 8.89 7.85 29.66
N SER A 201 9.11 8.78 30.56
CA SER A 201 9.16 10.21 30.23
C SER A 201 10.44 10.55 29.48
N ARG A 202 10.38 11.52 28.57
CA ARG A 202 11.55 12.06 27.84
C ARG A 202 11.48 13.59 27.88
N GLU A 203 12.58 14.21 28.23
CA GLU A 203 12.67 15.66 28.31
C GLU A 203 12.34 16.33 26.97
N GLY A 204 11.48 17.36 27.00
CA GLY A 204 11.02 18.06 25.81
C GLY A 204 10.01 17.29 24.96
N TRP A 205 9.44 16.20 25.48
CA TRP A 205 8.40 15.39 24.83
C TRP A 205 7.15 15.26 25.70
N GLY A 206 5.98 15.37 25.10
CA GLY A 206 4.74 14.93 25.74
C GLY A 206 4.60 13.42 25.66
N ASN A 207 4.46 12.74 26.81
CA ASN A 207 4.19 11.31 26.83
C ASN A 207 2.72 11.06 26.53
N LEU A 208 2.44 10.50 25.36
CA LEU A 208 1.06 10.31 24.89
C LEU A 208 0.26 9.39 25.82
N GLN A 209 0.84 8.29 26.26
CA GLN A 209 0.14 7.32 27.11
C GLN A 209 -0.24 7.91 28.45
N GLU A 210 0.63 8.72 29.05
CA GLU A 210 0.33 9.42 30.30
C GLU A 210 -0.72 10.52 30.11
N MET A 211 -0.60 11.32 29.06
CA MET A 211 -1.58 12.38 28.75
C MET A 211 -2.98 11.81 28.51
N MET A 212 -3.08 10.65 27.83
CA MET A 212 -4.35 9.96 27.56
C MET A 212 -5.11 9.55 28.83
N LYS A 213 -4.41 9.33 29.96
CA LYS A 213 -5.07 8.97 31.23
C LYS A 213 -5.89 10.12 31.83
N HIS A 214 -5.45 11.36 31.61
CA HIS A 214 -5.99 12.54 32.32
C HIS A 214 -6.85 13.42 31.43
N VAL A 215 -6.79 13.31 30.10
CA VAL A 215 -7.54 14.15 29.18
C VAL A 215 -8.99 13.65 29.02
N SER A 216 -9.92 14.61 28.91
CA SER A 216 -11.32 14.32 28.59
C SER A 216 -11.51 13.79 27.18
N ASP A 217 -12.53 12.96 26.97
CA ASP A 217 -12.99 12.55 25.64
C ASP A 217 -14.12 13.47 25.08
N ASN A 218 -14.41 14.56 25.74
CA ASN A 218 -15.33 15.56 25.22
C ASN A 218 -14.63 16.42 24.17
N HIS A 219 -14.79 16.05 22.90
CA HIS A 219 -14.20 16.73 21.74
C HIS A 219 -15.22 16.86 20.61
N THR A 220 -15.36 18.06 20.07
CA THR A 220 -16.21 18.30 18.91
C THR A 220 -15.39 18.18 17.63
N CYS A 221 -15.72 17.20 16.81
CA CYS A 221 -15.06 17.00 15.52
C CYS A 221 -15.23 18.21 14.61
N VAL A 222 -14.14 18.69 14.04
CA VAL A 222 -14.11 19.84 13.13
C VAL A 222 -14.90 19.53 11.85
N LYS A 223 -15.73 20.49 11.42
CA LYS A 223 -16.46 20.41 10.16
C LYS A 223 -15.52 20.74 9.01
N THR A 224 -14.98 19.73 8.33
CA THR A 224 -14.06 19.88 7.19
C THR A 224 -14.82 19.92 5.87
N LYS A 225 -14.37 20.72 4.89
CA LYS A 225 -14.84 20.59 3.52
C LYS A 225 -14.26 19.33 2.88
N HIS A 226 -14.97 18.75 1.90
CA HIS A 226 -14.54 17.52 1.24
C HIS A 226 -13.21 17.66 0.49
N ASP A 227 -12.88 18.86 0.00
CA ASP A 227 -11.69 19.18 -0.77
C ASP A 227 -10.50 19.68 0.08
N GLU A 228 -10.67 19.80 1.41
CA GLU A 228 -9.57 20.14 2.30
C GLU A 228 -8.54 19.02 2.37
N MET A 229 -7.28 19.45 2.51
CA MET A 229 -6.14 18.53 2.67
C MET A 229 -6.31 17.73 3.97
N MET A 230 -6.25 16.41 3.86
CA MET A 230 -6.37 15.48 4.97
C MET A 230 -5.05 14.77 5.28
N ALA A 231 -4.31 14.40 4.24
CA ALA A 231 -3.05 13.68 4.39
C ALA A 231 -2.06 14.04 3.31
N ILE A 232 -0.77 13.91 3.64
CA ILE A 232 0.34 14.07 2.70
C ILE A 232 1.18 12.80 2.75
N PHE A 233 1.44 12.21 1.59
CA PHE A 233 2.35 11.07 1.45
C PHE A 233 3.61 11.49 0.71
N PHE A 234 4.76 11.11 1.27
CA PHE A 234 6.03 11.25 0.58
C PHE A 234 6.24 10.07 -0.37
N THR A 235 6.33 10.37 -1.65
CA THR A 235 6.59 9.36 -2.69
C THR A 235 8.06 9.33 -3.06
N SER A 236 8.62 8.13 -3.20
CA SER A 236 9.97 7.95 -3.74
C SER A 236 9.95 8.33 -5.22
N GLY A 237 10.62 9.43 -5.57
CA GLY A 237 10.87 9.74 -6.98
C GLY A 237 12.04 8.92 -7.51
N THR A 238 11.99 8.53 -8.77
CA THR A 238 13.10 7.86 -9.48
C THR A 238 14.34 8.74 -9.60
N SER A 239 14.18 10.05 -9.43
CA SER A 239 15.26 11.03 -9.43
C SER A 239 15.05 12.10 -8.37
N GLY A 240 15.91 12.15 -7.36
CA GLY A 240 15.95 13.24 -6.37
C GLY A 240 15.22 12.97 -5.05
N SER A 241 14.96 14.04 -4.31
CA SER A 241 14.31 14.00 -2.99
C SER A 241 12.85 13.54 -3.07
N PRO A 242 12.32 12.87 -2.02
CA PRO A 242 10.92 12.47 -1.96
C PRO A 242 9.96 13.65 -2.19
N LYS A 243 8.88 13.40 -2.92
CA LYS A 243 7.86 14.41 -3.25
C LYS A 243 6.63 14.24 -2.38
N MET A 244 5.98 15.36 -2.07
CA MET A 244 4.76 15.37 -1.27
C MET A 244 3.52 15.32 -2.18
N THR A 245 2.70 14.28 -2.03
CA THR A 245 1.39 14.16 -2.68
C THR A 245 0.29 14.43 -1.68
N GLY A 246 -0.61 15.34 -2.02
CA GLY A 246 -1.70 15.75 -1.15
C GLY A 246 -3.02 15.04 -1.46
N HIS A 247 -3.66 14.51 -0.42
CA HIS A 247 -4.98 13.89 -0.49
C HIS A 247 -6.00 14.64 0.35
N THR A 248 -7.22 14.78 -0.17
CA THR A 248 -8.32 15.46 0.48
C THR A 248 -9.19 14.50 1.29
N HIS A 249 -10.12 15.04 2.08
CA HIS A 249 -11.11 14.24 2.80
C HIS A 249 -11.97 13.39 1.85
N SER A 250 -12.35 13.91 0.67
CA SER A 250 -13.10 13.12 -0.31
C SER A 250 -12.23 12.10 -1.02
N SER A 251 -10.99 12.43 -1.39
CA SER A 251 -10.15 11.52 -2.19
C SER A 251 -9.79 10.24 -1.44
N PHE A 252 -9.47 10.33 -0.17
CA PHE A 252 -9.18 9.16 0.66
C PHE A 252 -10.40 8.68 1.43
N GLY A 253 -11.09 9.56 2.15
CA GLY A 253 -12.20 9.16 3.02
C GLY A 253 -13.37 8.55 2.26
N LEU A 254 -13.87 9.22 1.21
CA LEU A 254 -14.96 8.70 0.37
C LEU A 254 -14.44 7.74 -0.72
N GLY A 255 -13.33 8.10 -1.37
CA GLY A 255 -12.79 7.33 -2.49
C GLY A 255 -12.46 5.90 -2.12
N LEU A 256 -11.91 5.68 -0.96
CA LEU A 256 -11.52 4.35 -0.50
C LEU A 256 -12.70 3.47 -0.04
N SER A 257 -13.90 4.03 0.11
CA SER A 257 -15.11 3.23 0.30
C SER A 257 -15.41 2.34 -0.92
N VAL A 258 -15.15 2.86 -2.13
CA VAL A 258 -15.25 2.10 -3.39
C VAL A 258 -14.29 0.90 -3.38
N ASN A 259 -13.05 1.15 -2.97
CA ASN A 259 -12.03 0.12 -2.83
C ASN A 259 -12.44 -0.95 -1.80
N GLY A 260 -12.92 -0.53 -0.63
CA GLY A 260 -13.40 -1.43 0.41
C GLY A 260 -14.56 -2.32 -0.04
N ARG A 261 -15.48 -1.75 -0.83
CA ARG A 261 -16.67 -2.47 -1.27
C ARG A 261 -16.44 -3.37 -2.48
N PHE A 262 -15.72 -2.90 -3.50
CA PHE A 262 -15.66 -3.59 -4.79
C PHE A 262 -14.41 -4.42 -5.01
N TRP A 263 -13.28 -4.05 -4.41
CA TRP A 263 -12.03 -4.80 -4.55
C TRP A 263 -11.68 -5.66 -3.35
N LEU A 264 -11.79 -5.10 -2.14
CA LEU A 264 -11.59 -5.86 -0.90
C LEU A 264 -12.80 -6.72 -0.53
N ASP A 265 -13.96 -6.47 -1.14
CA ASP A 265 -15.24 -7.16 -0.92
C ASP A 265 -15.61 -7.31 0.57
N LEU A 266 -15.46 -6.18 1.29
CA LEU A 266 -15.64 -6.14 2.73
C LEU A 266 -17.09 -5.91 3.13
N THR A 267 -17.46 -6.52 4.25
CA THR A 267 -18.71 -6.34 4.99
C THR A 267 -18.41 -6.09 6.48
N PRO A 268 -19.39 -5.66 7.29
CA PRO A 268 -19.19 -5.48 8.73
C PRO A 268 -18.79 -6.76 9.50
N SER A 269 -19.01 -7.94 8.92
CA SER A 269 -18.63 -9.23 9.51
C SER A 269 -17.19 -9.65 9.20
N ASP A 270 -16.48 -8.91 8.36
CA ASP A 270 -15.14 -9.26 7.92
C ASP A 270 -14.05 -8.79 8.88
N VAL A 271 -12.96 -9.57 8.90
CA VAL A 271 -11.72 -9.27 9.60
C VAL A 271 -10.62 -9.13 8.55
N MET A 272 -10.18 -7.90 8.33
CA MET A 272 -9.19 -7.54 7.32
C MET A 272 -7.80 -7.42 7.92
N TRP A 273 -6.84 -8.16 7.39
CA TRP A 273 -5.42 -8.03 7.75
C TRP A 273 -4.58 -7.54 6.58
N ASN A 274 -3.90 -6.41 6.78
CA ASN A 274 -2.90 -5.89 5.87
C ASN A 274 -1.53 -5.84 6.54
N THR A 275 -0.50 -6.33 5.86
CA THR A 275 0.88 -6.39 6.39
C THR A 275 1.77 -5.24 5.95
N SER A 276 1.26 -4.24 5.22
CA SER A 276 2.07 -3.11 4.74
C SER A 276 2.62 -2.26 5.88
N ASP A 277 3.79 -1.66 5.65
CA ASP A 277 4.42 -0.72 6.60
C ASP A 277 3.55 0.52 6.80
N THR A 278 3.52 1.04 8.02
CA THR A 278 2.72 2.18 8.47
C THR A 278 3.03 3.49 7.75
N GLY A 279 4.22 3.64 7.19
CA GLY A 279 4.63 4.82 6.42
C GLY A 279 4.15 4.86 4.97
N TRP A 280 3.49 3.81 4.48
CA TRP A 280 3.03 3.73 3.09
C TRP A 280 1.54 4.07 2.96
N ALA A 281 1.17 4.74 1.86
CA ALA A 281 -0.22 5.03 1.53
C ALA A 281 -1.09 3.76 1.53
N LYS A 282 -0.54 2.62 1.10
CA LYS A 282 -1.22 1.31 1.14
C LYS A 282 -1.71 0.95 2.54
N SER A 283 -0.95 1.26 3.59
CA SER A 283 -1.39 1.00 4.96
C SER A 283 -2.60 1.85 5.34
N ALA A 284 -2.60 3.13 4.99
CA ALA A 284 -3.73 4.00 5.27
C ALA A 284 -5.02 3.52 4.57
N TRP A 285 -4.95 3.20 3.27
CA TRP A 285 -6.17 2.79 2.58
C TRP A 285 -6.65 1.38 2.94
N SER A 286 -5.77 0.41 3.16
CA SER A 286 -6.16 -0.98 3.46
C SER A 286 -6.24 -1.34 4.95
N SER A 287 -5.78 -0.46 5.85
CA SER A 287 -5.88 -0.68 7.30
C SER A 287 -6.61 0.43 8.04
N VAL A 288 -7.16 1.44 7.35
CA VAL A 288 -7.93 2.53 7.95
C VAL A 288 -9.21 2.78 7.16
N PHE A 289 -9.07 3.42 5.99
CA PHE A 289 -10.23 3.97 5.27
C PHE A 289 -11.11 2.90 4.63
N SER A 290 -10.55 1.99 3.85
CA SER A 290 -11.34 0.97 3.16
C SER A 290 -12.07 0.02 4.12
N PRO A 291 -11.43 -0.60 5.12
CA PRO A 291 -12.16 -1.50 6.03
C PRO A 291 -13.15 -0.78 6.91
N TRP A 292 -12.80 0.35 7.49
CA TRP A 292 -13.72 1.07 8.37
C TRP A 292 -14.88 1.73 7.63
N SER A 293 -14.72 2.09 6.34
CA SER A 293 -15.85 2.54 5.53
C SER A 293 -16.94 1.48 5.40
N GLN A 294 -16.55 0.20 5.46
CA GLN A 294 -17.45 -0.96 5.41
C GLN A 294 -17.82 -1.51 6.79
N GLY A 295 -17.36 -0.89 7.89
CA GLY A 295 -17.58 -1.37 9.26
C GLY A 295 -16.86 -2.67 9.60
N ALA A 296 -15.89 -3.08 8.79
CA ALA A 296 -15.09 -4.27 9.00
C ALA A 296 -14.08 -4.08 10.12
N CYS A 297 -13.67 -5.19 10.74
CA CYS A 297 -12.58 -5.20 11.71
C CYS A 297 -11.23 -5.05 11.01
N VAL A 298 -10.41 -4.14 11.48
CA VAL A 298 -8.99 -4.08 11.14
C VAL A 298 -8.22 -4.98 12.08
N PHE A 299 -7.67 -6.07 11.57
CA PHE A 299 -6.72 -6.91 12.31
C PHE A 299 -5.29 -6.43 12.06
N ALA A 300 -4.49 -6.37 13.10
CA ALA A 300 -3.09 -5.98 13.02
C ALA A 300 -2.23 -6.88 13.90
N HIS A 301 -1.16 -7.40 13.35
CA HIS A 301 -0.14 -8.13 14.10
C HIS A 301 1.16 -7.31 14.06
N TYR A 302 1.65 -6.92 15.22
CA TYR A 302 2.96 -6.29 15.35
C TYR A 302 4.03 -7.37 15.27
N LEU A 303 4.70 -7.41 14.13
CA LEU A 303 5.85 -8.25 13.85
C LEU A 303 7.03 -7.32 13.58
N PRO A 304 8.12 -7.36 14.38
CA PRO A 304 9.32 -6.55 14.15
C PRO A 304 9.95 -6.83 12.79
N HIS A 305 9.86 -8.08 12.34
CA HIS A 305 10.34 -8.55 11.05
C HIS A 305 9.26 -9.35 10.34
N PHE A 306 9.30 -9.33 9.00
CA PHE A 306 8.44 -10.21 8.22
C PHE A 306 8.99 -11.64 8.30
N GLU A 307 8.19 -12.54 8.84
CA GLU A 307 8.51 -13.95 8.93
C GLU A 307 7.35 -14.79 8.39
N PRO A 308 7.57 -15.58 7.30
CA PRO A 308 6.50 -16.34 6.64
C PRO A 308 5.75 -17.28 7.57
N THR A 309 6.44 -17.98 8.47
CA THR A 309 5.81 -18.93 9.40
C THR A 309 4.88 -18.23 10.38
N SER A 310 5.27 -17.07 10.91
CA SER A 310 4.43 -16.25 11.79
C SER A 310 3.18 -15.73 11.06
N ILE A 311 3.30 -15.38 9.79
CA ILE A 311 2.14 -14.98 8.96
C ILE A 311 1.17 -16.15 8.78
N LEU A 312 1.67 -17.34 8.40
CA LEU A 312 0.86 -18.52 8.17
C LEU A 312 0.17 -18.99 9.46
N GLN A 313 0.88 -18.96 10.60
CA GLN A 313 0.32 -19.26 11.92
C GLN A 313 -0.81 -18.29 12.27
N THR A 314 -0.62 -17.00 12.05
CA THR A 314 -1.62 -15.96 12.31
C THR A 314 -2.88 -16.16 11.45
N LEU A 315 -2.73 -16.41 10.15
CA LEU A 315 -3.84 -16.71 9.24
C LEU A 315 -4.60 -17.99 9.64
N SER A 316 -3.90 -18.96 10.24
CA SER A 316 -4.51 -20.20 10.70
C SER A 316 -5.22 -20.07 12.06
N LYS A 317 -4.68 -19.25 12.96
CA LYS A 317 -5.14 -19.10 14.34
C LYS A 317 -6.31 -18.11 14.49
N PHE A 318 -6.25 -17.00 13.77
CA PHE A 318 -7.22 -15.90 13.91
C PHE A 318 -8.29 -15.94 12.81
N PRO A 319 -9.51 -15.42 13.06
CA PRO A 319 -10.61 -15.48 12.10
C PRO A 319 -10.49 -14.45 10.98
N ILE A 320 -9.31 -14.34 10.39
CA ILE A 320 -9.04 -13.41 9.29
C ILE A 320 -9.77 -13.88 8.06
N THR A 321 -10.59 -12.99 7.47
CA THR A 321 -11.40 -13.30 6.29
C THR A 321 -10.80 -12.72 5.01
N VAL A 322 -10.10 -11.57 5.11
CA VAL A 322 -9.46 -10.90 3.98
C VAL A 322 -8.01 -10.62 4.31
N PHE A 323 -7.10 -11.05 3.43
CA PHE A 323 -5.67 -10.88 3.60
C PHE A 323 -5.08 -10.03 2.47
N CYS A 324 -4.42 -8.93 2.83
CA CYS A 324 -3.76 -8.02 1.91
C CYS A 324 -2.26 -7.97 2.21
N THR A 325 -1.43 -8.28 1.23
CA THR A 325 0.02 -8.15 1.38
C THR A 325 0.70 -7.77 0.06
N ALA A 326 2.01 -7.58 0.09
CA ALA A 326 2.79 -7.30 -1.12
C ALA A 326 3.07 -8.58 -1.91
N PRO A 327 3.30 -8.51 -3.24
CA PRO A 327 3.75 -9.65 -4.04
C PRO A 327 4.98 -10.36 -3.48
N THR A 328 5.97 -9.59 -3.03
CA THR A 328 7.17 -10.14 -2.37
C THR A 328 6.82 -11.03 -1.16
N ALA A 329 5.84 -10.63 -0.35
CA ALA A 329 5.38 -11.43 0.78
C ALA A 329 4.73 -12.75 0.31
N TYR A 330 3.87 -12.70 -0.73
CA TYR A 330 3.29 -13.91 -1.30
C TYR A 330 4.37 -14.85 -1.86
N ARG A 331 5.39 -14.33 -2.56
CA ARG A 331 6.55 -15.14 -3.00
C ARG A 331 7.20 -15.88 -1.84
N MET A 332 7.45 -15.19 -0.73
CA MET A 332 8.02 -15.82 0.47
C MET A 332 7.09 -16.86 1.10
N LEU A 333 5.78 -16.60 1.14
CA LEU A 333 4.79 -17.52 1.71
C LEU A 333 4.68 -18.81 0.91
N VAL A 334 4.62 -18.74 -0.44
CA VAL A 334 4.46 -19.94 -1.28
C VAL A 334 5.68 -20.87 -1.28
N HIS A 335 6.85 -20.39 -0.87
CA HIS A 335 8.04 -21.24 -0.72
C HIS A 335 8.04 -22.06 0.59
N ASN A 336 7.11 -21.78 1.51
CA ASN A 336 7.02 -22.53 2.76
C ASN A 336 6.11 -23.77 2.62
N ASP A 337 6.32 -24.74 3.50
CA ASP A 337 5.37 -25.84 3.66
C ASP A 337 4.09 -25.30 4.32
N MET A 338 2.98 -25.36 3.58
CA MET A 338 1.67 -24.87 4.02
C MET A 338 0.72 -26.00 4.40
N THR A 339 1.13 -27.25 4.35
CA THR A 339 0.26 -28.42 4.56
C THR A 339 -0.30 -28.52 5.98
N SER A 340 0.45 -28.01 6.97
CA SER A 340 0.07 -27.98 8.38
C SER A 340 -0.89 -26.84 8.73
N TYR A 341 -1.05 -25.83 7.86
CA TYR A 341 -1.88 -24.66 8.13
C TYR A 341 -3.29 -24.80 7.54
N LYS A 342 -4.31 -24.41 8.31
CA LYS A 342 -5.71 -24.44 7.87
C LYS A 342 -6.32 -23.04 7.96
N PHE A 343 -6.58 -22.43 6.84
CA PHE A 343 -7.17 -21.09 6.75
C PHE A 343 -8.70 -21.16 6.73
N LYS A 344 -9.29 -21.45 7.90
CA LYS A 344 -10.74 -21.75 8.02
C LYS A 344 -11.66 -20.59 7.60
N ASN A 345 -11.23 -19.36 7.84
CA ASN A 345 -12.06 -18.16 7.64
C ASN A 345 -11.62 -17.33 6.43
N LEU A 346 -10.39 -17.55 5.94
CA LEU A 346 -9.83 -16.79 4.84
C LEU A 346 -10.61 -17.08 3.56
N LYS A 347 -11.18 -16.04 2.95
CA LYS A 347 -12.01 -16.13 1.75
C LYS A 347 -11.53 -15.26 0.59
N HIS A 348 -10.74 -14.22 0.87
CA HIS A 348 -10.31 -13.26 -0.13
C HIS A 348 -8.86 -12.83 0.12
N CYS A 349 -8.03 -12.98 -0.90
CA CYS A 349 -6.62 -12.62 -0.85
C CYS A 349 -6.33 -11.57 -1.91
N VAL A 350 -5.65 -10.49 -1.52
CA VAL A 350 -5.36 -9.38 -2.42
C VAL A 350 -3.90 -8.96 -2.36
N SER A 351 -3.40 -8.46 -3.47
CA SER A 351 -2.04 -7.94 -3.59
C SER A 351 -2.03 -6.63 -4.36
N ALA A 352 -1.16 -5.71 -3.99
CA ALA A 352 -0.98 -4.45 -4.71
C ALA A 352 0.38 -3.82 -4.38
N GLY A 353 0.80 -2.87 -5.22
CA GLY A 353 1.99 -2.05 -5.02
C GLY A 353 3.16 -2.40 -5.93
N GLU A 354 3.20 -3.58 -6.47
CA GLU A 354 4.07 -4.07 -7.55
C GLU A 354 3.34 -5.19 -8.29
N PRO A 355 3.70 -5.52 -9.52
CA PRO A 355 3.11 -6.65 -10.22
C PRO A 355 3.40 -7.98 -9.50
N ILE A 356 2.41 -8.87 -9.46
CA ILE A 356 2.57 -10.22 -8.93
C ILE A 356 2.76 -11.21 -10.08
N ASN A 357 3.75 -12.10 -9.92
CA ASN A 357 4.04 -13.11 -10.93
C ASN A 357 2.90 -14.14 -11.03
N PRO A 358 2.46 -14.53 -12.22
CA PRO A 358 1.41 -15.52 -12.42
C PRO A 358 1.67 -16.84 -11.69
N GLU A 359 2.91 -17.28 -11.66
CA GLU A 359 3.37 -18.52 -11.00
C GLU A 359 3.11 -18.47 -9.48
N VAL A 360 3.26 -17.31 -8.86
CA VAL A 360 2.99 -17.12 -7.42
C VAL A 360 1.49 -17.21 -7.16
N ILE A 361 0.66 -16.65 -8.04
CA ILE A 361 -0.81 -16.76 -7.96
C ILE A 361 -1.22 -18.23 -8.07
N GLU A 362 -0.64 -18.98 -9.03
CA GLU A 362 -0.93 -20.38 -9.23
C GLU A 362 -0.48 -21.24 -8.06
N GLN A 363 0.74 -21.05 -7.54
CA GLN A 363 1.25 -21.76 -6.38
C GLN A 363 0.40 -21.50 -5.14
N TRP A 364 -0.04 -20.25 -4.89
CA TRP A 364 -0.94 -19.92 -3.81
C TRP A 364 -2.29 -20.62 -3.95
N ARG A 365 -2.88 -20.60 -5.16
CA ARG A 365 -4.13 -21.29 -5.46
C ARG A 365 -4.03 -22.80 -5.23
N ASN A 366 -2.95 -23.42 -5.69
CA ASN A 366 -2.73 -24.86 -5.53
C ASN A 366 -2.57 -25.26 -4.06
N LYS A 367 -1.94 -24.42 -3.24
CA LYS A 367 -1.70 -24.70 -1.80
C LYS A 367 -2.90 -24.36 -0.90
N THR A 368 -3.70 -23.38 -1.27
CA THR A 368 -4.76 -22.85 -0.39
C THR A 368 -6.18 -23.00 -0.93
N GLY A 369 -6.33 -23.24 -2.22
CA GLY A 369 -7.61 -23.19 -2.93
C GLY A 369 -8.16 -21.77 -3.14
N LEU A 370 -7.39 -20.71 -2.82
CA LEU A 370 -7.80 -19.32 -2.92
C LEU A 370 -7.03 -18.58 -4.02
N ASP A 371 -7.72 -17.68 -4.69
CA ASP A 371 -7.11 -16.79 -5.68
C ASP A 371 -6.54 -15.53 -5.03
N ILE A 372 -5.44 -15.01 -5.60
CA ILE A 372 -4.93 -13.68 -5.28
C ILE A 372 -5.47 -12.71 -6.33
N TYR A 373 -6.14 -11.64 -5.87
CA TYR A 373 -6.62 -10.57 -6.73
C TYR A 373 -5.63 -9.40 -6.68
N GLU A 374 -5.07 -9.09 -7.84
CA GLU A 374 -4.15 -7.97 -7.97
C GLU A 374 -4.89 -6.65 -8.10
N GLY A 375 -4.46 -5.65 -7.34
CA GLY A 375 -4.96 -4.28 -7.45
C GLY A 375 -3.91 -3.36 -8.07
N TYR A 376 -4.26 -2.76 -9.20
CA TYR A 376 -3.54 -1.62 -9.77
C TYR A 376 -4.29 -0.32 -9.42
N GLY A 377 -3.57 0.70 -9.00
CA GLY A 377 -4.16 1.81 -8.26
C GLY A 377 -4.61 3.01 -9.08
N GLN A 378 -5.14 2.88 -10.34
CA GLN A 378 -5.48 4.05 -11.15
C GLN A 378 -6.58 3.73 -12.18
N THR A 379 -7.38 4.76 -12.61
CA THR A 379 -8.38 4.61 -13.69
C THR A 379 -7.77 5.09 -15.00
N GLU A 380 -7.45 4.18 -15.93
CA GLU A 380 -6.47 4.42 -16.99
C GLU A 380 -7.02 4.38 -18.40
N THR A 381 -6.25 5.01 -19.29
CA THR A 381 -6.34 4.97 -20.76
C THR A 381 -4.92 4.85 -21.30
N ILE A 382 -4.72 4.17 -22.44
CA ILE A 382 -3.41 4.06 -23.08
C ILE A 382 -3.23 5.18 -24.09
N LEU A 383 -2.11 5.89 -24.01
CA LEU A 383 -1.82 7.09 -24.78
C LEU A 383 -0.52 6.97 -25.57
N ASP A 384 -0.48 7.65 -26.72
CA ASP A 384 0.77 7.91 -27.43
C ASP A 384 1.57 9.06 -26.78
N ALA A 385 2.71 9.39 -27.37
CA ALA A 385 3.57 10.49 -26.90
C ALA A 385 2.89 11.87 -26.98
N HIS A 386 1.84 12.03 -27.78
CA HIS A 386 1.10 13.28 -27.98
C HIS A 386 -0.16 13.38 -27.11
N GLY A 387 -0.54 12.31 -26.40
CA GLY A 387 -1.74 12.26 -25.55
C GLY A 387 -3.01 11.80 -26.29
N ASN A 388 -2.87 11.18 -27.46
CA ASN A 388 -3.98 10.54 -28.15
C ASN A 388 -4.20 9.12 -27.60
N VAL A 389 -5.46 8.71 -27.50
CA VAL A 389 -5.83 7.36 -27.04
C VAL A 389 -5.46 6.34 -28.12
N LEU A 390 -4.69 5.33 -27.73
CA LEU A 390 -4.29 4.24 -28.62
C LEU A 390 -5.37 3.16 -28.72
N PRO A 391 -5.49 2.50 -29.88
CA PRO A 391 -6.40 1.37 -30.05
C PRO A 391 -5.93 0.15 -29.24
N PRO A 392 -6.83 -0.82 -29.00
CA PRO A 392 -6.50 -2.07 -28.31
C PRO A 392 -5.31 -2.81 -28.96
N GLY A 393 -4.46 -3.39 -28.11
CA GLY A 393 -3.27 -4.14 -28.52
C GLY A 393 -2.02 -3.30 -28.78
N GLN A 394 -2.12 -1.97 -28.72
CA GLN A 394 -0.97 -1.08 -28.86
C GLN A 394 -0.46 -0.61 -27.50
N GLU A 395 0.87 -0.75 -27.30
CA GLU A 395 1.55 -0.30 -26.09
C GLU A 395 1.75 1.22 -26.10
N GLY A 396 1.44 1.85 -24.95
CA GLY A 396 1.60 3.28 -24.75
C GLY A 396 1.79 3.66 -23.29
N ASP A 397 1.76 4.98 -23.02
CA ASP A 397 1.76 5.49 -21.65
C ASP A 397 0.39 5.29 -21.01
N ILE A 398 0.37 4.83 -19.75
CA ILE A 398 -0.86 4.76 -18.99
C ILE A 398 -1.21 6.15 -18.49
N GLY A 399 -2.37 6.66 -18.89
CA GLY A 399 -2.87 7.99 -18.53
C GLY A 399 -4.23 7.94 -17.85
N ILE A 400 -4.49 8.85 -16.92
CA ILE A 400 -5.78 9.03 -16.25
C ILE A 400 -6.43 10.29 -16.77
N ARG A 401 -7.65 10.18 -17.30
CA ARG A 401 -8.39 11.36 -17.77
C ARG A 401 -8.74 12.26 -16.58
N VAL A 402 -8.31 13.51 -16.63
CA VAL A 402 -8.53 14.51 -15.57
C VAL A 402 -9.42 15.68 -16.00
N LEU A 403 -9.74 15.78 -17.28
CA LEU A 403 -10.69 16.75 -17.80
C LEU A 403 -11.75 16.06 -18.66
N PRO A 404 -13.04 16.48 -18.65
CA PRO A 404 -13.55 17.63 -17.89
C PRO A 404 -13.71 17.34 -16.38
N ASN A 405 -13.80 16.06 -15.96
CA ASN A 405 -14.03 15.67 -14.57
C ASN A 405 -12.84 14.90 -14.05
N ARG A 406 -12.14 15.46 -13.03
CA ARG A 406 -11.04 14.79 -12.36
C ARG A 406 -11.58 13.65 -11.48
N PRO A 407 -10.98 12.43 -11.55
CA PRO A 407 -11.31 11.37 -10.62
C PRO A 407 -11.02 11.80 -9.18
N PHE A 408 -12.01 11.65 -8.29
CA PHE A 408 -11.92 12.12 -6.91
C PHE A 408 -10.86 11.39 -6.08
N GLY A 409 -10.55 10.11 -6.38
CA GLY A 409 -9.50 9.32 -5.72
C GLY A 409 -8.07 9.69 -6.12
N LEU A 410 -7.90 10.48 -7.19
CA LEU A 410 -6.58 10.94 -7.61
C LEU A 410 -6.09 12.05 -6.68
N PHE A 411 -4.82 11.99 -6.25
CA PHE A 411 -4.20 13.07 -5.47
C PHE A 411 -4.29 14.42 -6.18
N THR A 412 -4.36 15.52 -5.43
CA THR A 412 -4.67 16.84 -6.00
C THR A 412 -3.52 17.41 -6.82
N HIS A 413 -2.32 17.46 -6.24
CA HIS A 413 -1.11 18.02 -6.85
C HIS A 413 0.13 17.62 -6.03
N TYR A 414 1.30 17.82 -6.59
CA TYR A 414 2.56 17.77 -5.83
C TYR A 414 2.70 19.07 -5.04
N ILE A 415 2.69 18.97 -3.72
CA ILE A 415 2.73 20.12 -2.81
C ILE A 415 4.05 20.86 -2.97
N ASP A 416 3.97 22.19 -3.06
CA ASP A 416 5.09 23.11 -3.28
C ASP A 416 5.94 22.80 -4.54
N ASN A 417 5.37 22.06 -5.51
CA ASN A 417 6.04 21.70 -6.75
C ASN A 417 5.11 21.80 -7.99
N PRO A 418 4.72 23.02 -8.38
CA PRO A 418 3.80 23.22 -9.50
C PRO A 418 4.39 22.79 -10.84
N SER A 419 5.69 22.92 -11.05
CA SER A 419 6.38 22.46 -12.27
C SER A 419 6.27 20.94 -12.43
N LYS A 420 6.45 20.19 -11.35
CA LYS A 420 6.26 18.73 -11.37
C LYS A 420 4.81 18.36 -11.61
N THR A 421 3.87 19.06 -11.00
CA THR A 421 2.43 18.83 -11.26
C THR A 421 2.11 19.03 -12.73
N ALA A 422 2.56 20.15 -13.32
CA ALA A 422 2.36 20.44 -14.74
C ALA A 422 3.02 19.39 -15.65
N SER A 423 4.23 18.92 -15.33
CA SER A 423 4.96 17.92 -16.14
C SER A 423 4.30 16.53 -16.17
N THR A 424 3.36 16.26 -15.27
CA THR A 424 2.58 15.01 -15.28
C THR A 424 1.30 15.10 -16.09
N LEU A 425 1.00 16.26 -16.66
CA LEU A 425 -0.20 16.45 -17.49
C LEU A 425 0.17 16.43 -18.97
N ARG A 426 -0.61 15.72 -19.77
CA ARG A 426 -0.53 15.70 -21.22
C ARG A 426 -1.93 15.84 -21.79
N GLY A 427 -2.27 17.03 -22.29
CA GLY A 427 -3.64 17.36 -22.68
C GLY A 427 -4.61 17.17 -21.51
N ASN A 428 -5.62 16.36 -21.70
CA ASN A 428 -6.66 16.08 -20.69
C ASN A 428 -6.30 14.92 -19.73
N PHE A 429 -5.04 14.47 -19.75
CA PHE A 429 -4.63 13.28 -19.01
C PHE A 429 -3.50 13.56 -18.02
N TYR A 430 -3.58 12.93 -16.86
CA TYR A 430 -2.46 12.72 -15.94
C TYR A 430 -1.69 11.48 -16.39
N ILE A 431 -0.39 11.60 -16.56
CA ILE A 431 0.51 10.50 -16.96
C ILE A 431 1.06 9.81 -15.71
N THR A 432 0.82 8.53 -15.58
CA THR A 432 1.19 7.75 -14.40
C THR A 432 2.70 7.49 -14.30
N GLY A 433 3.39 7.50 -15.44
CA GLY A 433 4.76 7.05 -15.57
C GLY A 433 4.88 5.53 -15.76
N ASP A 434 3.76 4.87 -15.98
CA ASP A 434 3.67 3.44 -16.30
C ASP A 434 3.33 3.25 -17.76
N ARG A 435 3.73 2.11 -18.32
CA ARG A 435 3.41 1.70 -19.68
C ARG A 435 2.59 0.43 -19.68
N GLY A 436 1.71 0.31 -20.66
CA GLY A 436 0.82 -0.83 -20.79
C GLY A 436 0.07 -0.82 -22.11
N TYR A 437 -0.85 -1.75 -22.25
CA TYR A 437 -1.82 -1.80 -23.35
C TYR A 437 -3.18 -2.25 -22.85
N VAL A 438 -4.22 -1.99 -23.65
CA VAL A 438 -5.57 -2.51 -23.43
C VAL A 438 -5.79 -3.63 -24.42
N ASP A 439 -6.33 -4.76 -24.00
CA ASP A 439 -6.71 -5.84 -24.90
C ASP A 439 -8.10 -5.60 -25.53
N LYS A 440 -8.54 -6.54 -26.37
CA LYS A 440 -9.83 -6.45 -27.09
C LYS A 440 -11.05 -6.51 -26.16
N ASP A 441 -10.88 -7.10 -24.98
CA ASP A 441 -11.91 -7.25 -23.97
C ASP A 441 -11.96 -6.08 -22.97
N GLY A 442 -11.05 -5.11 -23.15
CA GLY A 442 -10.96 -3.89 -22.34
C GLY A 442 -10.12 -4.04 -21.05
N TYR A 443 -9.36 -5.13 -20.88
CA TYR A 443 -8.47 -5.31 -19.76
C TYR A 443 -7.15 -4.58 -19.98
N PHE A 444 -6.65 -3.94 -18.90
CA PHE A 444 -5.36 -3.27 -18.87
C PHE A 444 -4.24 -4.24 -18.51
N TRP A 445 -3.20 -4.23 -19.30
CA TRP A 445 -1.99 -5.03 -19.11
C TRP A 445 -0.82 -4.10 -18.81
N PHE A 446 -0.29 -4.18 -17.61
CA PHE A 446 0.92 -3.46 -17.23
C PHE A 446 2.14 -4.08 -17.90
N VAL A 447 3.01 -3.26 -18.48
CA VAL A 447 4.25 -3.71 -19.14
C VAL A 447 5.46 -3.38 -18.26
N ALA A 448 5.63 -2.11 -17.91
CA ALA A 448 6.74 -1.66 -17.07
C ALA A 448 6.54 -0.19 -16.64
N ARG A 449 7.44 0.28 -15.77
CA ARG A 449 7.65 1.71 -15.58
C ARG A 449 8.23 2.32 -16.86
N ALA A 450 7.82 3.53 -17.20
CA ALA A 450 8.35 4.22 -18.38
C ALA A 450 9.86 4.52 -18.27
N ASP A 451 10.35 4.68 -17.04
CA ASP A 451 11.74 4.94 -16.70
C ASP A 451 12.58 3.66 -16.46
N ASP A 452 11.95 2.48 -16.40
CA ASP A 452 12.62 1.17 -16.20
C ASP A 452 12.72 0.34 -17.49
N ILE A 453 12.15 0.79 -18.61
CA ILE A 453 12.24 0.10 -19.89
C ILE A 453 13.70 0.02 -20.36
N ILE A 454 14.15 -1.20 -20.66
CA ILE A 454 15.50 -1.47 -21.16
C ILE A 454 15.49 -1.34 -22.69
N LEU A 455 16.33 -0.46 -23.22
CA LEU A 455 16.46 -0.19 -24.66
C LEU A 455 17.65 -0.97 -25.25
N SER A 456 17.44 -2.23 -25.63
CA SER A 456 18.51 -3.08 -26.16
C SER A 456 18.40 -3.26 -27.66
N SER A 457 19.37 -2.75 -28.41
CA SER A 457 19.41 -2.85 -29.90
C SER A 457 18.10 -2.41 -30.58
N GLY A 458 17.44 -1.36 -30.05
CA GLY A 458 16.16 -0.86 -30.54
C GLY A 458 14.92 -1.59 -30.03
N TYR A 459 15.08 -2.70 -29.33
CA TYR A 459 13.98 -3.38 -28.65
C TYR A 459 13.68 -2.74 -27.29
N ARG A 460 12.39 -2.61 -26.99
CA ARG A 460 11.90 -2.21 -25.67
C ARG A 460 11.60 -3.46 -24.86
N ILE A 461 12.23 -3.60 -23.70
CA ILE A 461 12.13 -4.79 -22.85
C ILE A 461 11.67 -4.36 -21.46
N GLY A 462 10.52 -4.87 -21.05
CA GLY A 462 10.01 -4.68 -19.69
C GLY A 462 10.75 -5.60 -18.72
N PRO A 463 11.33 -5.07 -17.62
CA PRO A 463 12.01 -5.89 -16.63
C PRO A 463 11.14 -7.00 -16.05
N PHE A 464 9.87 -6.70 -15.76
CA PHE A 464 8.94 -7.62 -15.12
C PHE A 464 8.72 -8.93 -15.89
N GLU A 465 8.61 -8.87 -17.21
CA GLU A 465 8.44 -10.07 -18.04
C GLU A 465 9.65 -10.99 -17.97
N VAL A 466 10.85 -10.41 -17.91
CA VAL A 466 12.09 -11.18 -17.75
C VAL A 466 12.22 -11.74 -16.33
N GLU A 467 11.82 -10.97 -15.32
CA GLU A 467 11.77 -11.41 -13.92
C GLU A 467 10.81 -12.59 -13.73
N SER A 468 9.62 -12.53 -14.35
CA SER A 468 8.67 -13.66 -14.33
C SER A 468 9.28 -14.92 -14.93
N ALA A 469 9.87 -14.82 -16.11
CA ALA A 469 10.52 -15.97 -16.74
C ALA A 469 11.70 -16.53 -15.92
N LEU A 470 12.44 -15.66 -15.23
CA LEU A 470 13.52 -16.11 -14.35
C LEU A 470 13.00 -16.89 -13.14
N ILE A 471 11.87 -16.47 -12.55
CA ILE A 471 11.27 -17.12 -11.37
C ILE A 471 10.68 -18.50 -11.72
N GLU A 472 10.31 -18.75 -12.96
CA GLU A 472 9.89 -20.09 -13.43
C GLU A 472 11.01 -21.14 -13.36
N HIS A 473 12.28 -20.70 -13.32
CA HIS A 473 13.40 -21.64 -13.24
C HIS A 473 13.56 -22.18 -11.81
N PRO A 474 13.64 -23.51 -11.59
CA PRO A 474 13.66 -24.13 -10.26
C PRO A 474 14.75 -23.63 -9.33
N SER A 475 15.88 -23.17 -9.88
CA SER A 475 16.99 -22.65 -9.08
C SER A 475 16.81 -21.23 -8.58
N VAL A 476 15.81 -20.49 -9.09
CA VAL A 476 15.65 -19.06 -8.80
C VAL A 476 14.59 -18.85 -7.73
N ALA A 477 15.00 -18.34 -6.57
CA ALA A 477 14.09 -17.95 -5.50
C ALA A 477 13.55 -16.53 -5.71
N GLU A 478 14.42 -15.61 -6.16
CA GLU A 478 14.06 -14.21 -6.47
C GLU A 478 14.91 -13.66 -7.61
N SER A 479 14.37 -12.69 -8.33
CA SER A 479 15.05 -12.02 -9.42
C SER A 479 14.76 -10.52 -9.43
N ALA A 480 15.74 -9.75 -9.92
CA ALA A 480 15.59 -8.34 -10.26
C ALA A 480 16.30 -8.08 -11.58
N VAL A 481 15.64 -7.39 -12.49
CA VAL A 481 16.15 -7.11 -13.83
C VAL A 481 16.32 -5.61 -14.03
N VAL A 482 17.48 -5.22 -14.55
CA VAL A 482 17.84 -3.83 -14.79
C VAL A 482 18.53 -3.67 -16.13
N SER A 483 18.55 -2.43 -16.62
CA SER A 483 19.43 -2.04 -17.73
C SER A 483 20.90 -2.10 -17.31
N SER A 484 21.77 -2.49 -18.23
CA SER A 484 23.23 -2.41 -18.09
C SER A 484 23.83 -1.87 -19.37
N PRO A 485 24.71 -0.84 -19.30
CA PRO A 485 25.36 -0.29 -20.49
C PRO A 485 26.11 -1.35 -21.30
N ASP A 486 26.01 -1.26 -22.62
CA ASP A 486 26.70 -2.12 -23.59
C ASP A 486 27.21 -1.27 -24.76
N PRO A 487 28.50 -1.37 -25.13
CA PRO A 487 29.08 -0.51 -26.17
C PRO A 487 28.47 -0.70 -27.57
N ILE A 488 27.91 -1.89 -27.85
CA ILE A 488 27.37 -2.22 -29.18
C ILE A 488 25.87 -2.04 -29.22
N ARG A 489 25.17 -2.32 -28.10
CA ARG A 489 23.70 -2.41 -28.04
C ARG A 489 23.05 -1.23 -27.35
N GLY A 490 23.85 -0.27 -26.86
CA GLY A 490 23.42 0.79 -25.97
C GLY A 490 23.18 0.24 -24.57
N GLU A 491 22.18 -0.63 -24.43
CA GLU A 491 21.85 -1.32 -23.19
C GLU A 491 21.65 -2.82 -23.42
N VAL A 492 21.84 -3.60 -22.36
CA VAL A 492 21.50 -5.02 -22.32
C VAL A 492 20.79 -5.38 -21.02
N VAL A 493 19.98 -6.40 -21.09
CA VAL A 493 19.30 -6.96 -19.91
C VAL A 493 20.33 -7.57 -18.98
N LYS A 494 20.33 -7.11 -17.71
CA LYS A 494 21.13 -7.69 -16.62
C LYS A 494 20.19 -8.17 -15.53
N ALA A 495 20.28 -9.44 -15.19
CA ALA A 495 19.53 -10.05 -14.10
C ALA A 495 20.41 -10.22 -12.87
N PHE A 496 19.84 -9.94 -11.71
CA PHE A 496 20.34 -10.36 -10.41
C PHE A 496 19.39 -11.40 -9.86
N ILE A 497 19.92 -12.53 -9.44
CA ILE A 497 19.13 -13.66 -8.94
C ILE A 497 19.58 -14.10 -7.56
N VAL A 498 18.63 -14.53 -6.76
CA VAL A 498 18.84 -15.24 -5.50
C VAL A 498 18.51 -16.70 -5.76
N LEU A 499 19.43 -17.61 -5.43
CA LEU A 499 19.22 -19.03 -5.62
C LEU A 499 18.40 -19.65 -4.50
N ASN A 500 17.58 -20.63 -4.86
CA ASN A 500 17.01 -21.57 -3.90
C ASN A 500 18.12 -22.28 -3.13
N PRO A 501 17.91 -22.62 -1.84
CA PRO A 501 18.93 -23.23 -0.99
C PRO A 501 19.61 -24.44 -1.60
N ASP A 502 18.86 -25.29 -2.27
CA ASP A 502 19.32 -26.56 -2.86
C ASP A 502 20.32 -26.37 -4.01
N TYR A 503 20.32 -25.18 -4.63
CA TYR A 503 21.18 -24.86 -5.78
C TYR A 503 22.43 -24.05 -5.42
N LYS A 504 22.64 -23.69 -4.15
CA LYS A 504 23.76 -22.82 -3.71
C LYS A 504 25.14 -23.43 -3.94
N LEU A 505 25.23 -24.74 -3.95
CA LEU A 505 26.50 -25.50 -4.12
C LEU A 505 26.74 -25.93 -5.56
N HIS A 506 25.83 -25.62 -6.51
CA HIS A 506 26.00 -25.96 -7.92
C HIS A 506 27.04 -25.05 -8.60
N ASP A 507 27.58 -25.51 -9.73
CA ASP A 507 28.45 -24.70 -10.58
C ASP A 507 27.69 -23.45 -11.06
N GLN A 508 28.09 -22.30 -10.56
CA GLN A 508 27.40 -21.04 -10.83
C GLN A 508 27.49 -20.62 -12.30
N GLU A 509 28.59 -20.92 -12.99
CA GLU A 509 28.75 -20.54 -14.40
C GLU A 509 27.88 -21.42 -15.32
N GLN A 510 27.79 -22.69 -14.99
CA GLN A 510 26.88 -23.60 -15.67
C GLN A 510 25.42 -23.20 -15.42
N LEU A 511 25.08 -22.91 -14.17
CA LEU A 511 23.72 -22.51 -13.79
C LEU A 511 23.28 -21.18 -14.44
N LYS A 512 24.18 -20.20 -14.57
CA LYS A 512 23.90 -18.96 -15.32
C LYS A 512 23.51 -19.25 -16.78
N LYS A 513 24.22 -20.16 -17.43
CA LYS A 513 23.90 -20.57 -18.82
C LYS A 513 22.54 -21.24 -18.91
N GLU A 514 22.24 -22.14 -17.98
CA GLU A 514 20.95 -22.84 -17.92
C GLU A 514 19.79 -21.85 -17.73
N ILE A 515 19.93 -20.89 -16.82
CA ILE A 515 18.95 -19.83 -16.60
C ILE A 515 18.79 -18.94 -17.84
N GLN A 516 19.88 -18.56 -18.49
CA GLN A 516 19.82 -17.78 -19.75
C GLN A 516 19.09 -18.54 -20.86
N GLU A 517 19.38 -19.84 -21.03
CA GLU A 517 18.70 -20.67 -22.02
C GLU A 517 17.22 -20.91 -21.67
N HIS A 518 16.89 -21.03 -20.39
CA HIS A 518 15.51 -21.10 -19.94
C HIS A 518 14.73 -19.84 -20.34
N VAL A 519 15.24 -18.65 -20.05
CA VAL A 519 14.58 -17.39 -20.41
C VAL A 519 14.45 -17.22 -21.93
N LYS A 520 15.42 -17.66 -22.72
CA LYS A 520 15.31 -17.67 -24.19
C LYS A 520 14.20 -18.55 -24.72
N LYS A 521 13.89 -19.64 -24.02
CA LYS A 521 12.82 -20.59 -24.41
C LYS A 521 11.45 -20.12 -23.92
N THR A 522 11.40 -19.46 -22.79
CA THR A 522 10.15 -19.02 -22.13
C THR A 522 9.66 -17.68 -22.68
N THR A 523 10.59 -16.80 -23.11
CA THR A 523 10.27 -15.47 -23.67
C THR A 523 10.84 -15.33 -25.09
N ALA A 524 10.66 -14.15 -25.70
CA ALA A 524 11.32 -13.85 -26.97
C ALA A 524 12.84 -13.81 -26.79
N PRO A 525 13.63 -14.43 -27.72
CA PRO A 525 15.08 -14.59 -27.56
C PRO A 525 15.87 -13.31 -27.33
N TYR A 526 15.38 -12.14 -27.77
CA TYR A 526 16.06 -10.87 -27.55
C TYR A 526 15.93 -10.35 -26.11
N LYS A 527 15.03 -10.91 -25.29
CA LYS A 527 14.73 -10.50 -23.90
C LYS A 527 15.64 -11.17 -22.86
N TYR A 528 16.35 -12.26 -23.22
CA TYR A 528 17.14 -12.97 -22.22
C TYR A 528 18.23 -12.11 -21.58
N PRO A 529 18.53 -12.29 -20.29
CA PRO A 529 19.57 -11.52 -19.62
C PRO A 529 20.95 -11.91 -20.15
N ARG A 530 21.63 -10.97 -20.76
CA ARG A 530 23.01 -11.17 -21.24
C ARG A 530 24.03 -11.16 -20.11
N LYS A 531 23.66 -10.54 -18.99
CA LYS A 531 24.48 -10.51 -17.77
C LYS A 531 23.65 -11.08 -16.63
N VAL A 532 24.21 -12.05 -15.91
CA VAL A 532 23.55 -12.67 -14.73
C VAL A 532 24.48 -12.59 -13.55
N GLY A 533 24.04 -11.91 -12.48
CA GLY A 533 24.70 -11.87 -11.18
C GLY A 533 23.96 -12.73 -10.17
N ILE A 534 24.67 -13.65 -9.50
CA ILE A 534 24.12 -14.44 -8.41
C ILE A 534 24.40 -13.69 -7.11
N LEU A 535 23.35 -13.44 -6.33
CA LEU A 535 23.42 -12.76 -5.04
C LEU A 535 23.37 -13.80 -3.91
N ILE A 536 24.33 -13.71 -3.00
CA ILE A 536 24.26 -14.46 -1.74
C ILE A 536 23.51 -13.58 -0.75
N MET A 537 22.23 -13.92 -0.50
CA MET A 537 21.38 -13.14 0.39
C MET A 537 21.74 -13.42 1.85
N ILE A 538 22.01 -12.35 2.58
CA ILE A 538 22.21 -12.39 4.04
C ILE A 538 21.02 -11.72 4.78
N CYS A 539 20.10 -11.00 4.07
CA CYS A 539 18.97 -10.34 4.73
C CYS A 539 17.80 -10.08 3.78
N ALA A 540 16.63 -10.64 4.11
CA ALA A 540 15.42 -10.65 3.29
C ALA A 540 14.64 -9.30 3.22
N GLN A 541 15.08 -8.25 3.88
CA GLN A 541 14.29 -7.01 4.07
C GLN A 541 14.56 -5.88 3.08
N SER A 542 15.42 -6.03 2.08
CA SER A 542 15.98 -4.86 1.38
C SER A 542 15.98 -4.88 -0.15
N LEU A 543 15.36 -5.82 -0.84
CA LEU A 543 15.49 -5.90 -2.32
C LEU A 543 15.05 -4.60 -3.05
N ARG A 544 14.05 -3.88 -2.59
CA ARG A 544 13.70 -2.57 -3.18
C ARG A 544 14.67 -1.44 -2.84
N LYS A 545 15.20 -1.39 -1.61
CA LYS A 545 16.34 -0.49 -1.31
C LYS A 545 17.60 -0.94 -2.06
N PHE A 546 17.73 -2.23 -2.31
CA PHE A 546 18.81 -2.82 -3.09
C PHE A 546 18.68 -2.50 -4.58
N GLN A 547 17.50 -2.48 -5.18
CA GLN A 547 17.32 -1.99 -6.57
C GLN A 547 17.82 -0.55 -6.73
N LEU A 548 17.47 0.35 -5.82
CA LEU A 548 17.93 1.75 -5.84
C LEU A 548 19.41 1.90 -5.44
N PHE A 549 19.89 1.10 -4.51
CA PHE A 549 21.29 1.09 -4.06
C PHE A 549 22.20 0.41 -5.10
N ILE A 550 21.77 -0.68 -5.70
CA ILE A 550 22.44 -1.35 -6.82
C ILE A 550 22.50 -0.42 -8.03
N PHE A 551 21.44 0.32 -8.35
CA PHE A 551 21.43 1.28 -9.45
C PHE A 551 22.48 2.40 -9.24
N SER A 552 22.64 2.89 -8.01
CA SER A 552 23.63 3.92 -7.67
C SER A 552 25.06 3.36 -7.54
N PHE A 553 25.23 2.15 -7.02
CA PHE A 553 26.53 1.56 -6.71
C PHE A 553 27.13 0.77 -7.88
N LEU A 554 26.29 0.06 -8.66
CA LEU A 554 26.76 -0.76 -9.78
C LEU A 554 26.98 0.02 -11.08
N MET A 555 26.43 1.21 -11.21
CA MET A 555 26.85 2.17 -12.26
C MET A 555 28.31 2.60 -12.09
N LYS A 556 28.92 2.37 -10.90
CA LYS A 556 30.33 2.73 -10.60
C LYS A 556 31.28 1.54 -10.55
N CYS A 557 30.81 0.29 -10.57
CA CYS A 557 31.67 -0.89 -10.42
C CYS A 557 31.49 -1.91 -11.55
N SER A 558 32.57 -2.15 -12.29
CA SER A 558 32.67 -3.20 -13.34
C SER A 558 32.99 -4.59 -12.78
N LEU A 559 32.48 -4.99 -11.61
CA LEU A 559 32.85 -6.23 -10.94
C LEU A 559 31.85 -7.36 -11.16
N GLN A 560 32.37 -8.51 -11.58
CA GLN A 560 31.62 -9.73 -11.90
C GLN A 560 31.10 -10.50 -10.68
N THR A 561 31.57 -10.22 -9.49
CA THR A 561 31.12 -10.88 -8.25
C THR A 561 31.23 -9.89 -7.09
N CYS A 562 30.11 -9.51 -6.50
CA CYS A 562 30.09 -8.64 -5.33
C CYS A 562 29.74 -9.46 -4.08
N TYR A 563 30.72 -9.69 -3.22
CA TYR A 563 30.50 -10.11 -1.84
C TYR A 563 30.13 -8.86 -1.03
N ILE A 564 28.86 -8.68 -0.74
CA ILE A 564 28.42 -7.65 0.21
C ILE A 564 28.30 -8.28 1.58
N LYS A 565 29.36 -8.11 2.36
CA LYS A 565 29.34 -8.44 3.79
C LYS A 565 28.63 -7.30 4.52
N CYS A 566 27.39 -7.53 4.96
CA CYS A 566 26.73 -6.64 5.93
C CYS A 566 27.42 -6.77 7.31
N SER A 567 28.63 -6.22 7.44
CA SER A 567 29.21 -5.94 8.75
C SER A 567 29.07 -4.44 9.00
N LYS A 568 28.25 -4.07 9.98
CA LYS A 568 27.94 -2.73 10.49
C LYS A 568 26.73 -2.05 9.83
N LEU A 569 25.58 -2.40 10.34
CA LEU A 569 24.47 -1.52 10.64
C LEU A 569 23.83 -2.05 11.92
N ASN A 570 24.49 -1.72 13.04
CA ASN A 570 23.84 -1.65 14.35
C ASN A 570 23.09 -0.33 14.45
#